data_80c6241ed3358b545c18eccd07e29abd
#
_entry.id   80c6241ed3358b545c18eccd07e29abd
#
_cell.length_a   1.000
_cell.length_b   1.000
_cell.length_c   1.000
_cell.angle_alpha   90.00
_cell.angle_beta   90.00
_cell.angle_gamma   90.00
#
_symmetry.space_group_name_H-M   'P 1'
#
loop_
_entity.id
_entity.type
_entity.pdbx_description
1 polymer ?
#
loop_
_entity_poly.entity_id
_entity_poly.type
_entity_poly.pdbx_seq_one_letter_code
_entity_poly.pdbx_strand_id
1 'polypeptide(L)'
;MCCTSEDVKRAVEGFKKDIGDKKAKYLDSVKSEDAIKYAFDNAYGDAKRTLTGIRDFQKEKETAKGRIVEKMLDYFNGPAPSGQEAFDVLHEEMCMLWCAQFTESSKDLGTYGKAQKIINMLFKYLFCCEDAKEHYAHFQYCHMPLDSFTLEWIKRFVKDEKKNALRVGKIDSWSKMQNADTEYYIDTNDKEFYPYDRYVRWIRDYIHDRKWSISPLELEFIIWPIMQKKLAAEGFLIGLQENPDRKAKQEIQKKSLEDNYREICAALKKIDRCDFDISSIILQATTE
;
A
#
# COMPACT_ATOMS: atom_id res chain seq x y z
N MET A 1 -9.10 -20.91 2.63
CA MET A 1 -7.72 -21.04 3.14
C MET A 1 -7.40 -19.80 3.95
N CYS A 2 -6.83 -19.91 5.13
CA CYS A 2 -6.59 -18.78 6.03
C CYS A 2 -5.27 -18.11 5.67
N CYS A 3 -5.23 -16.78 5.62
CA CYS A 3 -3.99 -16.03 5.67
C CYS A 3 -3.44 -16.19 7.10
N THR A 4 -2.29 -16.83 7.24
CA THR A 4 -1.73 -17.21 8.55
C THR A 4 -0.66 -16.23 8.99
N SER A 5 -0.39 -16.19 10.29
CA SER A 5 0.75 -15.43 10.83
C SER A 5 2.10 -15.83 10.21
N GLU A 6 2.23 -17.08 9.75
CA GLU A 6 3.43 -17.57 9.04
C GLU A 6 3.55 -16.98 7.63
N ASP A 7 2.42 -16.76 6.93
CA ASP A 7 2.43 -16.08 5.63
C ASP A 7 2.85 -14.61 5.78
N VAL A 8 2.36 -13.94 6.83
CA VAL A 8 2.79 -12.56 7.18
C VAL A 8 4.29 -12.54 7.48
N LYS A 9 4.76 -13.43 8.34
CA LYS A 9 6.19 -13.50 8.71
C LYS A 9 7.09 -13.64 7.49
N ARG A 10 6.76 -14.56 6.57
CA ARG A 10 7.52 -14.73 5.31
C ARG A 10 7.49 -13.48 4.45
N ALA A 11 6.35 -12.81 4.36
CA ALA A 11 6.21 -11.59 3.58
C ALA A 11 7.02 -10.42 4.18
N VAL A 12 7.02 -10.27 5.49
CA VAL A 12 7.85 -9.28 6.21
C VAL A 12 9.34 -9.57 6.02
N GLU A 13 9.76 -10.83 6.14
CA GLU A 13 11.15 -11.22 5.89
C GLU A 13 11.58 -10.96 4.44
N GLY A 14 10.68 -11.19 3.48
CA GLY A 14 10.88 -10.81 2.08
C GLY A 14 11.11 -9.32 1.92
N PHE A 15 10.25 -8.50 2.51
CA PHE A 15 10.38 -7.05 2.47
C PHE A 15 11.67 -6.54 3.14
N LYS A 16 12.08 -7.14 4.28
CA LYS A 16 13.36 -6.83 4.93
C LYS A 16 14.56 -7.10 4.01
N LYS A 17 14.53 -8.20 3.26
CA LYS A 17 15.58 -8.50 2.26
C LYS A 17 15.61 -7.46 1.13
N ASP A 18 14.45 -6.99 0.68
CA ASP A 18 14.35 -5.96 -0.35
C ASP A 18 14.90 -4.61 0.13
N ILE A 19 14.72 -4.26 1.42
CA ILE A 19 15.37 -3.10 2.05
C ILE A 19 16.90 -3.27 2.03
N GLY A 20 17.40 -4.49 2.19
CA GLY A 20 18.82 -4.88 2.20
C GLY A 20 19.49 -4.72 3.58
N ASP A 21 20.38 -5.65 3.91
CA ASP A 21 21.00 -5.79 5.23
C ASP A 21 21.70 -4.51 5.73
N LYS A 22 22.34 -3.77 4.83
CA LYS A 22 23.03 -2.51 5.18
C LYS A 22 22.09 -1.42 5.67
N LYS A 23 20.84 -1.49 5.25
CA LYS A 23 19.81 -0.51 5.59
C LYS A 23 18.94 -0.99 6.76
N ALA A 24 18.73 -2.29 6.89
CA ALA A 24 17.97 -2.89 7.98
C ALA A 24 18.56 -2.59 9.35
N LYS A 25 19.89 -2.40 9.45
CA LYS A 25 20.56 -2.05 10.72
C LYS A 25 20.12 -0.72 11.36
N TYR A 26 19.43 0.14 10.61
CA TYR A 26 18.86 1.38 11.14
C TYR A 26 17.44 1.20 11.71
N LEU A 27 16.88 0.00 11.61
CA LEU A 27 15.57 -0.37 12.17
C LEU A 27 15.76 -1.23 13.43
N ASP A 28 16.47 -0.67 14.39
CA ASP A 28 16.80 -1.32 15.67
C ASP A 28 15.61 -1.33 16.64
N SER A 29 14.95 -0.20 16.84
CA SER A 29 13.83 -0.08 17.76
C SER A 29 12.77 0.90 17.27
N VAL A 30 11.50 0.55 17.47
CA VAL A 30 10.36 1.45 17.16
C VAL A 30 10.38 2.71 18.02
N LYS A 31 11.13 2.73 19.14
CA LYS A 31 11.31 3.88 20.05
C LYS A 31 12.57 4.69 19.76
N SER A 32 13.36 4.28 18.79
CA SER A 32 14.56 4.99 18.37
C SER A 32 14.19 6.16 17.45
N GLU A 33 14.55 7.37 17.81
CA GLU A 33 14.34 8.56 16.98
C GLU A 33 15.01 8.39 15.61
N ASP A 34 16.21 7.80 15.59
CA ASP A 34 16.97 7.57 14.35
C ASP A 34 16.28 6.53 13.47
N ALA A 35 15.71 5.46 14.06
CA ALA A 35 14.93 4.47 13.32
C ALA A 35 13.66 5.09 12.73
N ILE A 36 12.95 5.93 13.49
CA ILE A 36 11.76 6.63 12.99
C ILE A 36 12.12 7.60 11.86
N LYS A 37 13.19 8.38 12.01
CA LYS A 37 13.69 9.28 10.94
C LYS A 37 14.06 8.50 9.68
N TYR A 38 14.76 7.39 9.85
CA TYR A 38 15.14 6.53 8.75
C TYR A 38 13.91 5.90 8.05
N ALA A 39 12.95 5.41 8.83
CA ALA A 39 11.69 4.86 8.32
C ALA A 39 10.89 5.94 7.55
N PHE A 40 10.85 7.17 8.08
CA PHE A 40 10.22 8.30 7.37
C PHE A 40 10.90 8.60 6.04
N ASP A 41 12.22 8.66 5.98
CA ASP A 41 12.95 8.96 4.75
C ASP A 41 12.72 7.90 3.66
N ASN A 42 12.60 6.63 4.04
CA ASN A 42 12.24 5.57 3.10
C ASN A 42 10.78 5.69 2.64
N ALA A 43 9.84 5.90 3.57
CA ALA A 43 8.42 6.11 3.27
C ALA A 43 8.22 7.32 2.32
N TYR A 44 8.91 8.42 2.59
CA TYR A 44 8.96 9.57 1.69
C TYR A 44 9.55 9.21 0.32
N GLY A 45 10.62 8.42 0.29
CA GLY A 45 11.22 7.92 -0.95
C GLY A 45 10.24 7.17 -1.83
N ASP A 46 9.38 6.34 -1.24
CA ASP A 46 8.34 5.57 -1.94
C ASP A 46 7.24 6.48 -2.52
N ALA A 47 6.91 7.58 -1.84
CA ALA A 47 5.94 8.57 -2.30
C ALA A 47 6.52 9.59 -3.29
N LYS A 48 7.85 9.72 -3.39
CA LYS A 48 8.57 10.82 -4.06
C LYS A 48 8.13 11.07 -5.51
N ARG A 49 7.78 10.03 -6.26
CA ARG A 49 7.33 10.19 -7.66
C ARG A 49 6.08 11.05 -7.81
N THR A 50 5.25 11.14 -6.78
CA THR A 50 4.03 11.96 -6.77
C THR A 50 4.21 13.32 -6.13
N LEU A 51 5.38 13.59 -5.57
CA LEU A 51 5.74 14.83 -4.90
C LEU A 51 6.52 15.77 -5.85
N THR A 52 5.95 15.97 -7.06
CA THR A 52 6.56 16.86 -8.06
C THR A 52 6.65 18.28 -7.51
N GLY A 53 7.83 18.92 -7.65
CA GLY A 53 8.06 20.27 -7.14
C GLY A 53 8.45 20.35 -5.66
N ILE A 54 8.48 19.24 -4.91
CA ILE A 54 8.83 19.22 -3.47
C ILE A 54 10.21 19.86 -3.17
N ARG A 55 11.10 19.92 -4.16
CA ARG A 55 12.43 20.51 -3.99
C ARG A 55 12.38 21.98 -3.61
N ASP A 56 11.36 22.69 -4.01
CA ASP A 56 11.16 24.10 -3.73
C ASP A 56 10.55 24.33 -2.34
N PHE A 57 10.13 23.25 -1.64
CA PHE A 57 9.45 23.26 -0.35
C PHE A 57 10.16 22.40 0.70
N GLN A 58 11.51 22.46 0.72
CA GLN A 58 12.29 21.63 1.65
C GLN A 58 12.06 21.99 3.11
N LYS A 59 11.85 23.28 3.42
CA LYS A 59 11.58 23.75 4.77
C LYS A 59 10.27 23.16 5.30
N GLU A 60 9.23 23.20 4.51
CA GLU A 60 7.90 22.64 4.81
C GLU A 60 7.99 21.14 5.03
N LYS A 61 8.70 20.44 4.15
CA LYS A 61 8.97 18.99 4.27
C LYS A 61 9.69 18.66 5.57
N GLU A 62 10.78 19.37 5.89
CA GLU A 62 11.55 19.10 7.12
C GLU A 62 10.73 19.45 8.37
N THR A 63 9.90 20.50 8.33
CA THR A 63 8.99 20.83 9.42
C THR A 63 7.93 19.74 9.63
N ALA A 64 7.33 19.22 8.54
CA ALA A 64 6.40 18.10 8.60
C ALA A 64 7.08 16.85 9.18
N LYS A 65 8.27 16.51 8.68
CA LYS A 65 9.07 15.37 9.15
C LYS A 65 9.32 15.48 10.66
N GLY A 66 9.81 16.63 11.15
CA GLY A 66 10.10 16.81 12.57
C GLY A 66 8.89 16.56 13.47
N ARG A 67 7.72 17.14 13.12
CA ARG A 67 6.48 16.95 13.86
C ARG A 67 5.96 15.51 13.81
N ILE A 68 6.07 14.83 12.66
CA ILE A 68 5.66 13.45 12.53
C ILE A 68 6.56 12.53 13.34
N VAL A 69 7.87 12.75 13.31
CA VAL A 69 8.83 11.98 14.12
C VAL A 69 8.55 12.13 15.60
N GLU A 70 8.34 13.34 16.09
CA GLU A 70 7.95 13.62 17.47
C GLU A 70 6.66 12.89 17.86
N LYS A 71 5.61 12.99 17.03
CA LYS A 71 4.33 12.31 17.27
C LYS A 71 4.48 10.78 17.28
N MET A 72 5.36 10.21 16.46
CA MET A 72 5.65 8.78 16.45
C MET A 72 6.41 8.33 17.70
N LEU A 73 7.35 9.14 18.19
CA LEU A 73 8.04 8.87 19.46
C LEU A 73 7.04 8.83 20.61
N ASP A 74 6.16 9.83 20.69
CA ASP A 74 5.11 9.88 21.71
C ASP A 74 4.19 8.66 21.63
N TYR A 75 3.83 8.26 20.41
CA TYR A 75 2.98 7.09 20.17
C TYR A 75 3.61 5.80 20.69
N PHE A 76 4.86 5.51 20.35
CA PHE A 76 5.51 4.26 20.76
C PHE A 76 5.98 4.27 22.22
N ASN A 77 6.14 5.45 22.84
CA ASN A 77 6.45 5.58 24.26
C ASN A 77 5.18 5.60 25.13
N GLY A 78 4.03 5.89 24.53
CA GLY A 78 2.73 5.89 25.19
C GLY A 78 2.05 4.51 25.21
N PRO A 79 0.83 4.43 25.74
CA PRO A 79 0.02 3.23 25.68
C PRO A 79 -0.41 2.96 24.22
N ALA A 80 -0.52 1.68 23.87
CA ALA A 80 -1.11 1.29 22.59
C ALA A 80 -2.57 1.77 22.50
N PRO A 81 -3.08 2.04 21.29
CA PRO A 81 -4.45 2.51 21.09
C PRO A 81 -5.46 1.49 21.65
N SER A 82 -6.48 1.99 22.34
CA SER A 82 -7.51 1.16 22.98
C SER A 82 -8.42 0.45 21.98
N GLY A 83 -8.36 0.82 20.71
CA GLY A 83 -9.17 0.26 19.62
C GLY A 83 -8.92 0.96 18.31
N GLN A 84 -9.65 0.50 17.29
CA GLN A 84 -9.53 0.98 15.92
C GLN A 84 -9.79 2.48 15.79
N GLU A 85 -10.85 2.97 16.44
CA GLU A 85 -11.24 4.39 16.38
C GLU A 85 -10.16 5.31 16.96
N ALA A 86 -9.55 4.90 18.07
CA ALA A 86 -8.45 5.64 18.68
C ALA A 86 -7.22 5.71 17.75
N PHE A 87 -6.95 4.64 17.00
CA PHE A 87 -5.90 4.66 15.99
C PHE A 87 -6.27 5.54 14.79
N ASP A 88 -7.53 5.49 14.32
CA ASP A 88 -7.98 6.28 13.17
C ASP A 88 -7.81 7.78 13.42
N VAL A 89 -8.17 8.26 14.62
CA VAL A 89 -7.96 9.66 15.04
C VAL A 89 -6.47 10.01 15.03
N LEU A 90 -5.63 9.17 15.63
CA LEU A 90 -4.18 9.41 15.63
C LEU A 90 -3.58 9.43 14.21
N HIS A 91 -4.00 8.50 13.36
CA HIS A 91 -3.56 8.43 11.97
C HIS A 91 -3.94 9.69 11.20
N GLU A 92 -5.17 10.17 11.39
CA GLU A 92 -5.65 11.42 10.79
C GLU A 92 -4.81 12.61 11.26
N GLU A 93 -4.58 12.75 12.56
CA GLU A 93 -3.72 13.79 13.12
C GLU A 93 -2.33 13.79 12.45
N MET A 94 -1.69 12.61 12.30
CA MET A 94 -0.39 12.51 11.65
C MET A 94 -0.44 12.89 10.16
N CYS A 95 -1.49 12.48 9.45
CA CYS A 95 -1.69 12.89 8.05
C CYS A 95 -1.86 14.41 7.95
N MET A 96 -2.59 15.02 8.86
CA MET A 96 -2.81 16.47 8.88
C MET A 96 -1.54 17.26 9.22
N LEU A 97 -0.58 16.69 9.98
CA LEU A 97 0.74 17.31 10.18
C LEU A 97 1.49 17.50 8.85
N TRP A 98 1.34 16.56 7.90
CA TRP A 98 1.86 16.72 6.54
C TRP A 98 1.04 17.74 5.75
N CYS A 99 -0.27 17.55 5.66
CA CYS A 99 -1.14 18.37 4.83
C CYS A 99 -1.05 19.86 5.17
N ALA A 100 -1.00 20.20 6.46
CA ALA A 100 -0.98 21.58 6.95
C ALA A 100 0.31 22.35 6.61
N GLN A 101 1.38 21.68 6.16
CA GLN A 101 2.60 22.38 5.74
C GLN A 101 2.53 22.91 4.31
N PHE A 102 1.62 22.38 3.49
CA PHE A 102 1.52 22.74 2.07
C PHE A 102 0.22 23.47 1.80
N THR A 103 0.31 24.78 1.59
CA THR A 103 -0.83 25.66 1.35
C THR A 103 -0.78 26.25 -0.06
N GLU A 104 -1.86 26.77 -0.54
CA GLU A 104 -2.04 27.49 -1.83
C GLU A 104 -1.14 27.04 -2.98
N SER A 105 0.06 27.63 -3.13
CA SER A 105 0.98 27.32 -4.24
C SER A 105 1.55 25.89 -4.24
N SER A 106 1.48 25.21 -3.10
CA SER A 106 1.99 23.85 -2.88
C SER A 106 0.91 22.84 -2.51
N LYS A 107 -0.36 23.23 -2.62
CA LYS A 107 -1.53 22.44 -2.20
C LYS A 107 -1.51 20.98 -2.72
N ASP A 108 -1.04 20.81 -3.95
CA ASP A 108 -0.91 19.47 -4.53
C ASP A 108 0.07 18.56 -3.78
N LEU A 109 1.03 19.10 -3.04
CA LEU A 109 1.97 18.34 -2.21
C LEU A 109 1.35 17.88 -0.88
N GLY A 110 0.35 18.64 -0.39
CA GLY A 110 -0.34 18.43 0.87
C GLY A 110 -1.65 17.64 0.78
N THR A 111 -1.85 16.82 -0.25
CA THR A 111 -3.08 16.02 -0.35
C THR A 111 -3.08 14.89 0.69
N TYR A 112 -4.27 14.52 1.18
CA TYR A 112 -4.42 13.44 2.15
C TYR A 112 -3.91 12.10 1.60
N GLY A 113 -4.11 11.83 0.31
CA GLY A 113 -3.60 10.63 -0.35
C GLY A 113 -2.07 10.48 -0.26
N LYS A 114 -1.32 11.59 -0.38
CA LYS A 114 0.13 11.59 -0.23
C LYS A 114 0.54 11.44 1.24
N ALA A 115 -0.15 12.14 2.14
CA ALA A 115 0.07 12.02 3.57
C ALA A 115 -0.12 10.57 4.05
N GLN A 116 -1.26 9.93 3.74
CA GLN A 116 -1.53 8.56 4.15
C GLN A 116 -0.48 7.58 3.61
N LYS A 117 0.01 7.79 2.37
CA LYS A 117 1.05 6.90 1.82
C LYS A 117 2.34 7.00 2.64
N ILE A 118 2.76 8.22 2.99
CA ILE A 118 3.95 8.44 3.82
C ILE A 118 3.77 7.84 5.21
N ILE A 119 2.65 8.14 5.89
CA ILE A 119 2.38 7.67 7.26
C ILE A 119 2.24 6.15 7.31
N ASN A 120 1.47 5.54 6.40
CA ASN A 120 1.30 4.09 6.40
C ASN A 120 2.59 3.34 6.02
N MET A 121 3.39 3.89 5.10
CA MET A 121 4.71 3.33 4.80
C MET A 121 5.68 3.51 5.96
N LEU A 122 5.61 4.61 6.72
CA LEU A 122 6.39 4.81 7.93
C LEU A 122 6.09 3.67 8.95
N PHE A 123 4.82 3.39 9.23
CA PHE A 123 4.43 2.24 10.06
C PHE A 123 4.93 0.91 9.47
N LYS A 124 4.88 0.74 8.15
CA LYS A 124 5.37 -0.47 7.49
C LYS A 124 6.87 -0.68 7.70
N TYR A 125 7.68 0.37 7.59
CA TYR A 125 9.11 0.28 7.88
C TYR A 125 9.37 0.00 9.36
N LEU A 126 8.65 0.65 10.27
CA LEU A 126 8.79 0.42 11.71
C LEU A 126 8.32 -0.98 12.14
N PHE A 127 7.35 -1.57 11.44
CA PHE A 127 6.98 -2.98 11.64
C PHE A 127 8.14 -3.95 11.35
N CYS A 128 9.16 -3.49 10.65
CA CYS A 128 10.38 -4.23 10.38
C CYS A 128 11.47 -4.07 11.46
N CYS A 129 11.26 -3.25 12.49
CA CYS A 129 12.21 -3.13 13.61
C CYS A 129 12.35 -4.45 14.36
N GLU A 130 13.49 -4.63 15.03
CA GLU A 130 13.80 -5.87 15.75
C GLU A 130 12.80 -6.11 16.89
N ASP A 131 12.43 -5.04 17.61
CA ASP A 131 11.49 -5.06 18.73
C ASP A 131 10.02 -4.89 18.34
N ALA A 132 9.69 -4.82 17.05
CA ALA A 132 8.31 -4.59 16.58
C ALA A 132 7.29 -5.59 17.15
N LYS A 133 7.72 -6.85 17.39
CA LYS A 133 6.85 -7.89 17.98
C LYS A 133 6.47 -7.58 19.43
N GLU A 134 7.38 -6.98 20.19
CA GLU A 134 7.14 -6.58 21.58
C GLU A 134 6.14 -5.43 21.66
N HIS A 135 6.08 -4.65 20.58
CA HIS A 135 5.19 -3.51 20.39
C HIS A 135 4.00 -3.80 19.47
N TYR A 136 3.66 -5.08 19.23
CA TYR A 136 2.61 -5.47 18.27
C TYR A 136 1.27 -4.77 18.52
N ALA A 137 0.91 -4.52 19.79
CA ALA A 137 -0.31 -3.81 20.13
C ALA A 137 -0.42 -2.40 19.49
N HIS A 138 0.71 -1.76 19.16
CA HIS A 138 0.73 -0.49 18.44
C HIS A 138 0.50 -0.65 16.93
N PHE A 139 0.67 -1.85 16.38
CA PHE A 139 0.54 -2.10 14.95
C PHE A 139 -0.78 -2.76 14.54
N GLN A 140 -1.50 -3.36 15.49
CA GLN A 140 -2.68 -4.19 15.19
C GLN A 140 -3.82 -3.44 14.48
N TYR A 141 -3.86 -2.10 14.58
CA TYR A 141 -4.87 -1.26 13.95
C TYR A 141 -4.33 -0.45 12.77
N CYS A 142 -3.05 -0.60 12.42
CA CYS A 142 -2.41 0.15 11.36
C CYS A 142 -3.07 -0.09 10.01
N HIS A 143 -3.20 0.98 9.24
CA HIS A 143 -3.81 0.94 7.93
C HIS A 143 -2.87 0.36 6.87
N MET A 144 -3.47 -0.19 5.82
CA MET A 144 -2.76 -0.56 4.59
C MET A 144 -2.33 0.71 3.84
N PRO A 145 -1.04 0.84 3.43
CA PRO A 145 -0.64 1.88 2.50
C PRO A 145 -1.41 1.79 1.19
N LEU A 146 -2.17 2.84 0.85
CA LEU A 146 -2.90 2.88 -0.41
C LEU A 146 -2.04 3.47 -1.52
N ASP A 147 -1.79 2.67 -2.54
CA ASP A 147 -1.11 3.06 -3.77
C ASP A 147 -1.78 2.39 -5.00
N SER A 148 -1.17 2.53 -6.17
CA SER A 148 -1.73 1.96 -7.40
C SER A 148 -1.90 0.44 -7.34
N PHE A 149 -1.03 -0.29 -6.65
CA PHE A 149 -1.09 -1.75 -6.54
C PHE A 149 -2.18 -2.19 -5.58
N THR A 150 -2.24 -1.58 -4.40
CA THR A 150 -3.24 -1.90 -3.39
C THR A 150 -4.64 -1.45 -3.82
N LEU A 151 -4.79 -0.30 -4.47
CA LEU A 151 -6.07 0.12 -5.04
C LEU A 151 -6.54 -0.80 -6.16
N GLU A 152 -5.64 -1.27 -7.03
CA GLU A 152 -6.02 -2.23 -8.06
C GLU A 152 -6.43 -3.58 -7.47
N TRP A 153 -5.80 -4.01 -6.35
CA TRP A 153 -6.25 -5.16 -5.60
C TRP A 153 -7.65 -4.96 -5.02
N ILE A 154 -7.90 -3.83 -4.35
CA ILE A 154 -9.23 -3.51 -3.80
C ILE A 154 -10.29 -3.57 -4.89
N LYS A 155 -10.03 -2.93 -6.03
CA LYS A 155 -10.93 -2.90 -7.16
C LYS A 155 -11.30 -4.28 -7.69
N ARG A 156 -10.35 -5.21 -7.73
CA ARG A 156 -10.55 -6.54 -8.31
C ARG A 156 -11.09 -7.57 -7.33
N PHE A 157 -10.73 -7.46 -6.05
CA PHE A 157 -10.94 -8.53 -5.07
C PHE A 157 -11.76 -8.14 -3.86
N VAL A 158 -11.78 -6.86 -3.47
CA VAL A 158 -12.63 -6.41 -2.37
C VAL A 158 -14.01 -6.08 -2.94
N LYS A 159 -14.99 -6.90 -2.58
CA LYS A 159 -16.38 -6.75 -3.03
C LYS A 159 -17.17 -5.96 -1.98
N ASP A 160 -17.95 -5.00 -2.44
CA ASP A 160 -19.04 -4.47 -1.64
C ASP A 160 -20.17 -5.50 -1.64
N GLU A 161 -20.57 -6.01 -0.47
CA GLU A 161 -21.63 -7.00 -0.30
C GLU A 161 -22.95 -6.60 -0.96
N LYS A 162 -23.20 -5.29 -1.08
CA LYS A 162 -24.43 -4.75 -1.67
C LYS A 162 -24.41 -4.63 -3.20
N LYS A 163 -23.25 -4.73 -3.86
CA LYS A 163 -23.12 -4.42 -5.29
C LYS A 163 -22.24 -5.39 -6.09
N ASN A 164 -22.08 -6.62 -5.73
CA ASN A 164 -21.39 -7.71 -6.47
C ASN A 164 -19.97 -7.43 -7.04
N ALA A 165 -19.55 -6.23 -7.16
CA ALA A 165 -18.20 -5.71 -7.40
C ALA A 165 -18.23 -4.23 -7.06
N LEU A 166 -17.20 -3.70 -6.41
CA LEU A 166 -16.98 -2.28 -6.41
C LEU A 166 -16.94 -1.83 -7.87
N ARG A 167 -18.00 -1.15 -8.33
CA ARG A 167 -17.93 -0.37 -9.57
C ARG A 167 -17.00 0.83 -9.30
N VAL A 168 -15.78 0.50 -9.00
CA VAL A 168 -14.73 1.49 -8.95
C VAL A 168 -14.45 1.78 -10.41
N GLY A 169 -15.02 2.85 -10.92
CA GLY A 169 -14.66 3.43 -12.19
C GLY A 169 -13.15 3.61 -12.30
N LYS A 170 -12.63 4.33 -13.24
CA LYS A 170 -11.21 4.72 -13.22
C LYS A 170 -10.93 5.41 -11.88
N ILE A 171 -10.38 4.67 -10.90
CA ILE A 171 -9.90 5.26 -9.66
C ILE A 171 -8.88 6.30 -10.06
N ASP A 172 -9.08 7.54 -9.62
CA ASP A 172 -8.06 8.55 -9.80
C ASP A 172 -6.81 8.18 -8.98
N SER A 173 -5.72 8.85 -9.28
CA SER A 173 -4.47 8.64 -8.58
C SER A 173 -4.71 8.66 -7.07
N TRP A 174 -4.27 7.61 -6.36
CA TRP A 174 -4.28 7.55 -4.90
C TRP A 174 -3.73 8.83 -4.27
N SER A 175 -2.81 9.50 -4.95
CA SER A 175 -2.16 10.74 -4.50
C SER A 175 -3.09 11.95 -4.45
N LYS A 176 -4.30 11.88 -5.02
CA LYS A 176 -5.31 12.95 -4.98
C LYS A 176 -6.45 12.66 -4.00
N MET A 177 -6.40 11.52 -3.32
CA MET A 177 -7.41 11.10 -2.37
C MET A 177 -7.62 12.14 -1.27
N GLN A 178 -8.87 12.35 -0.88
CA GLN A 178 -9.27 13.26 0.19
C GLN A 178 -9.63 12.48 1.46
N ASN A 179 -9.80 13.19 2.58
CA ASN A 179 -10.29 12.61 3.84
C ASN A 179 -11.82 12.48 3.87
N ALA A 180 -12.35 11.92 4.96
CA ALA A 180 -13.72 11.49 5.18
C ALA A 180 -14.80 12.58 4.99
N ASP A 181 -14.49 13.84 5.26
CA ASP A 181 -15.45 14.96 5.21
C ASP A 181 -15.84 15.41 3.79
N THR A 182 -15.25 14.81 2.76
CA THR A 182 -15.66 15.06 1.39
C THR A 182 -16.74 14.06 0.99
N GLU A 183 -17.93 14.57 0.68
CA GLU A 183 -18.98 13.78 0.06
C GLU A 183 -18.45 13.03 -1.18
N TYR A 184 -19.02 11.85 -1.42
CA TYR A 184 -18.82 11.08 -2.64
C TYR A 184 -18.80 12.00 -3.87
N TYR A 185 -17.67 12.08 -4.52
CA TYR A 185 -17.45 12.95 -5.67
C TYR A 185 -17.47 12.15 -6.95
N ILE A 186 -18.42 12.44 -7.85
CA ILE A 186 -18.40 11.95 -9.21
C ILE A 186 -17.74 13.04 -10.07
N ASP A 187 -16.55 12.75 -10.60
CA ASP A 187 -15.96 13.61 -11.62
C ASP A 187 -16.82 13.55 -12.90
N THR A 188 -16.88 14.68 -13.64
CA THR A 188 -17.56 14.81 -14.94
C THR A 188 -17.06 13.82 -16.01
N ASN A 189 -16.01 13.04 -15.71
CA ASN A 189 -15.42 12.00 -16.56
C ASN A 189 -15.74 10.57 -16.11
N ASP A 190 -16.85 10.31 -15.40
CA ASP A 190 -17.25 9.00 -14.88
C ASP A 190 -16.24 8.36 -13.90
N LYS A 191 -15.42 9.19 -13.23
CA LYS A 191 -14.51 8.72 -12.19
C LYS A 191 -15.18 8.85 -10.83
N GLU A 192 -15.33 7.73 -10.16
CA GLU A 192 -15.83 7.68 -8.79
C GLU A 192 -14.67 7.82 -7.82
N PHE A 193 -14.71 8.86 -7.00
CA PHE A 193 -13.75 9.09 -5.91
C PHE A 193 -14.40 8.74 -4.59
N TYR A 194 -13.72 7.92 -3.84
CA TYR A 194 -14.13 7.61 -2.48
C TYR A 194 -13.13 8.24 -1.51
N PRO A 195 -13.60 8.76 -0.36
CA PRO A 195 -12.72 9.23 0.68
C PRO A 195 -11.90 8.07 1.26
N TYR A 196 -10.74 8.40 1.84
CA TYR A 196 -9.77 7.45 2.35
C TYR A 196 -10.36 6.45 3.34
N ASP A 197 -11.17 6.93 4.29
CA ASP A 197 -11.83 6.11 5.33
C ASP A 197 -12.67 4.98 4.76
N ARG A 198 -13.27 5.17 3.59
CA ARG A 198 -14.08 4.15 2.92
C ARG A 198 -13.21 2.98 2.44
N TYR A 199 -12.04 3.25 1.87
CA TYR A 199 -11.11 2.18 1.49
C TYR A 199 -10.61 1.41 2.70
N VAL A 200 -10.28 2.12 3.79
CA VAL A 200 -9.86 1.52 5.04
C VAL A 200 -10.94 0.59 5.59
N ARG A 201 -12.19 1.03 5.59
CA ARG A 201 -13.35 0.24 6.04
C ARG A 201 -13.51 -1.02 5.20
N TRP A 202 -13.48 -0.92 3.88
CA TRP A 202 -13.59 -2.09 3.00
C TRP A 202 -12.50 -3.13 3.21
N ILE A 203 -11.27 -2.70 3.47
CA ILE A 203 -10.17 -3.62 3.77
C ILE A 203 -10.43 -4.34 5.10
N ARG A 204 -10.90 -3.64 6.11
CA ARG A 204 -11.25 -4.23 7.42
C ARG A 204 -12.39 -5.22 7.31
N ASP A 205 -13.45 -4.86 6.63
CA ASP A 205 -14.59 -5.75 6.37
C ASP A 205 -14.13 -7.01 5.62
N TYR A 206 -13.28 -6.84 4.62
CA TYR A 206 -12.70 -7.95 3.87
C TYR A 206 -11.91 -8.92 4.76
N ILE A 207 -11.10 -8.41 5.69
CA ILE A 207 -10.34 -9.21 6.65
C ILE A 207 -11.29 -9.90 7.64
N HIS A 208 -12.26 -9.15 8.18
CA HIS A 208 -13.25 -9.62 9.14
C HIS A 208 -14.10 -10.77 8.58
N ASP A 209 -14.65 -10.62 7.36
CA ASP A 209 -15.49 -11.62 6.72
C ASP A 209 -14.77 -12.94 6.48
N ARG A 210 -13.46 -12.87 6.30
CA ARG A 210 -12.58 -14.04 6.14
C ARG A 210 -12.10 -14.61 7.46
N LYS A 211 -12.44 -13.96 8.58
CA LYS A 211 -12.02 -14.34 9.93
C LYS A 211 -10.49 -14.45 10.04
N TRP A 212 -9.78 -13.54 9.37
CA TRP A 212 -8.32 -13.49 9.45
C TRP A 212 -7.89 -12.71 10.68
N SER A 213 -6.90 -13.25 11.39
CA SER A 213 -6.32 -12.60 12.59
C SER A 213 -5.07 -11.80 12.20
N ILE A 214 -5.20 -10.93 11.22
CA ILE A 214 -4.12 -10.04 10.74
C ILE A 214 -4.64 -8.61 10.61
N SER A 215 -3.74 -7.64 10.73
CA SER A 215 -4.06 -6.23 10.49
C SER A 215 -4.07 -5.90 8.99
N PRO A 216 -4.68 -4.77 8.59
CA PRO A 216 -4.57 -4.28 7.21
C PRO A 216 -3.12 -4.05 6.78
N LEU A 217 -2.23 -3.61 7.68
CA LEU A 217 -0.81 -3.43 7.41
C LEU A 217 -0.12 -4.77 7.10
N GLU A 218 -0.40 -5.81 7.89
CA GLU A 218 0.15 -7.15 7.65
C GLU A 218 -0.33 -7.74 6.33
N LEU A 219 -1.59 -7.52 5.97
CA LEU A 219 -2.13 -7.95 4.68
C LEU A 219 -1.40 -7.27 3.51
N GLU A 220 -0.99 -6.02 3.66
CA GLU A 220 -0.27 -5.29 2.61
C GLU A 220 1.09 -5.94 2.27
N PHE A 221 1.83 -6.42 3.26
CA PHE A 221 3.09 -7.14 2.99
C PHE A 221 2.90 -8.33 2.04
N ILE A 222 1.72 -8.96 2.06
CA ILE A 222 1.38 -10.08 1.19
C ILE A 222 0.88 -9.59 -0.17
N ILE A 223 -0.05 -8.62 -0.17
CA ILE A 223 -0.76 -8.18 -1.37
C ILE A 223 0.15 -7.38 -2.32
N TRP A 224 0.93 -6.46 -1.78
CA TRP A 224 1.69 -5.52 -2.61
C TRP A 224 2.66 -6.21 -3.57
N PRO A 225 3.55 -7.14 -3.14
CA PRO A 225 4.48 -7.81 -4.05
C PRO A 225 3.76 -8.70 -5.08
N ILE A 226 2.63 -9.29 -4.71
CA ILE A 226 1.81 -10.10 -5.62
C ILE A 226 1.23 -9.21 -6.71
N MET A 227 0.62 -8.08 -6.34
CA MET A 227 0.01 -7.16 -7.31
C MET A 227 1.06 -6.49 -8.20
N GLN A 228 2.22 -6.14 -7.64
CA GLN A 228 3.34 -5.61 -8.43
C GLN A 228 3.74 -6.58 -9.54
N LYS A 229 3.96 -7.85 -9.20
CA LYS A 229 4.33 -8.89 -10.17
C LYS A 229 3.22 -9.13 -11.20
N LYS A 230 1.97 -9.20 -10.71
CA LYS A 230 0.80 -9.42 -11.58
C LYS A 230 0.65 -8.31 -12.61
N LEU A 231 0.67 -7.04 -12.18
CA LEU A 231 0.49 -5.90 -13.10
C LEU A 231 1.70 -5.74 -14.03
N ALA A 232 2.91 -6.09 -13.60
CA ALA A 232 4.08 -6.13 -14.46
C ALA A 232 3.92 -7.19 -15.57
N ALA A 233 3.42 -8.39 -15.22
CA ALA A 233 3.16 -9.45 -16.19
C ALA A 233 2.05 -9.07 -17.19
N GLU A 234 0.95 -8.49 -16.71
CA GLU A 234 -0.15 -8.01 -17.57
C GLU A 234 0.34 -6.91 -18.52
N GLY A 235 1.07 -5.91 -18.02
CA GLY A 235 1.64 -4.85 -18.83
C GLY A 235 2.62 -5.36 -19.90
N PHE A 236 3.38 -6.40 -19.57
CA PHE A 236 4.26 -7.05 -20.54
C PHE A 236 3.47 -7.78 -21.63
N LEU A 237 2.43 -8.53 -21.27
CA LEU A 237 1.59 -9.26 -22.23
C LEU A 237 0.87 -8.29 -23.17
N ILE A 238 0.35 -7.16 -22.67
CA ILE A 238 -0.24 -6.09 -23.48
C ILE A 238 0.81 -5.51 -24.43
N GLY A 239 2.01 -5.23 -23.95
CA GLY A 239 3.10 -4.70 -24.78
C GLY A 239 3.58 -5.68 -25.87
N LEU A 240 3.40 -7.00 -25.68
CA LEU A 240 3.65 -8.02 -26.70
C LEU A 240 2.63 -7.99 -27.83
N GLN A 241 1.36 -7.73 -27.50
CA GLN A 241 0.30 -7.60 -28.49
C GLN A 241 0.47 -6.35 -29.37
N GLU A 242 0.96 -5.25 -28.78
CA GLU A 242 1.15 -3.99 -29.48
C GLU A 242 2.42 -3.93 -30.36
N ASN A 243 3.42 -4.81 -30.15
CA ASN A 243 4.70 -4.74 -30.85
C ASN A 243 5.33 -6.12 -31.12
N PRO A 244 4.85 -6.85 -32.16
CA PRO A 244 5.26 -8.21 -32.46
C PRO A 244 6.73 -8.38 -32.90
N ASP A 245 7.41 -7.33 -33.33
CA ASP A 245 8.82 -7.40 -33.81
C ASP A 245 9.86 -7.56 -32.69
N ARG A 246 9.47 -7.50 -31.42
CA ARG A 246 10.34 -7.76 -30.28
C ARG A 246 10.48 -9.25 -29.90
N LYS A 247 10.02 -10.18 -30.75
CA LYS A 247 9.81 -11.62 -30.44
C LYS A 247 11.02 -12.38 -29.87
N ALA A 248 12.22 -12.18 -30.36
CA ALA A 248 13.35 -13.05 -29.98
C ALA A 248 13.88 -12.84 -28.54
N LYS A 249 13.85 -11.62 -28.01
CA LYS A 249 14.15 -11.35 -26.58
C LYS A 249 13.00 -11.73 -25.64
N GLN A 250 11.82 -11.91 -26.20
CA GLN A 250 10.55 -12.08 -25.49
C GLN A 250 10.30 -13.53 -25.10
N GLU A 251 10.81 -14.53 -25.83
CA GLU A 251 10.58 -15.95 -25.49
C GLU A 251 11.26 -16.37 -24.18
N ILE A 252 12.48 -15.88 -23.91
CA ILE A 252 13.17 -16.14 -22.64
C ILE A 252 12.44 -15.45 -21.46
N GLN A 253 11.99 -14.23 -21.68
CA GLN A 253 11.19 -13.50 -20.70
C GLN A 253 9.79 -14.10 -20.53
N LYS A 254 9.19 -14.64 -21.60
CA LYS A 254 7.89 -15.31 -21.58
C LYS A 254 7.89 -16.52 -20.66
N LYS A 255 8.89 -17.39 -20.73
CA LYS A 255 9.00 -18.58 -19.88
C LYS A 255 9.17 -18.22 -18.41
N SER A 256 10.02 -17.24 -18.11
CA SER A 256 10.20 -16.72 -16.74
C SER A 256 8.91 -16.07 -16.20
N LEU A 257 8.12 -15.43 -17.07
CA LEU A 257 6.83 -14.82 -16.71
C LEU A 257 5.74 -15.87 -16.49
N GLU A 258 5.71 -16.95 -17.29
CA GLU A 258 4.78 -18.07 -17.11
C GLU A 258 5.02 -18.78 -15.77
N ASP A 259 6.27 -19.00 -15.39
CA ASP A 259 6.63 -19.61 -14.12
C ASP A 259 6.29 -18.68 -12.94
N ASN A 260 6.66 -17.40 -13.03
CA ASN A 260 6.28 -16.38 -12.04
C ASN A 260 4.75 -16.19 -11.96
N TYR A 261 4.05 -16.26 -13.09
CA TYR A 261 2.59 -16.12 -13.13
C TYR A 261 1.88 -17.28 -12.46
N ARG A 262 2.38 -18.51 -12.61
CA ARG A 262 1.87 -19.69 -11.86
C ARG A 262 2.04 -19.53 -10.35
N GLU A 263 3.18 -19.02 -9.90
CA GLU A 263 3.41 -18.71 -8.48
C GLU A 263 2.50 -17.61 -7.96
N ILE A 264 2.32 -16.54 -8.77
CA ILE A 264 1.40 -15.43 -8.47
C ILE A 264 -0.04 -15.94 -8.34
N CYS A 265 -0.47 -16.79 -9.25
CA CYS A 265 -1.82 -17.33 -9.21
C CYS A 265 -2.01 -18.32 -8.07
N ALA A 266 -1.00 -19.12 -7.73
CA ALA A 266 -1.03 -19.97 -6.55
C ALA A 266 -1.12 -19.12 -5.26
N ALA A 267 -0.41 -17.99 -5.19
CA ALA A 267 -0.49 -17.07 -4.08
C ALA A 267 -1.85 -16.36 -4.00
N LEU A 268 -2.38 -15.89 -5.12
CA LEU A 268 -3.73 -15.27 -5.20
C LEU A 268 -4.83 -16.28 -4.84
N LYS A 269 -4.74 -17.53 -5.27
CA LYS A 269 -5.67 -18.60 -4.88
C LYS A 269 -5.66 -18.89 -3.38
N LYS A 270 -4.55 -18.63 -2.70
CA LYS A 270 -4.49 -18.73 -1.23
C LYS A 270 -5.25 -17.59 -0.54
N ILE A 271 -5.27 -16.42 -1.14
CA ILE A 271 -5.91 -15.22 -0.58
C ILE A 271 -7.37 -15.16 -0.99
N ASP A 272 -7.68 -15.39 -2.26
CA ASP A 272 -9.03 -15.43 -2.80
C ASP A 272 -9.33 -16.77 -3.46
N ARG A 273 -10.57 -17.28 -3.26
CA ARG A 273 -11.11 -18.42 -4.01
C ARG A 273 -11.47 -18.05 -5.47
N CYS A 274 -10.85 -17.04 -6.03
CA CYS A 274 -11.12 -16.65 -7.40
C CYS A 274 -10.56 -17.70 -8.35
N ASP A 275 -11.43 -18.34 -9.10
CA ASP A 275 -11.09 -19.13 -10.28
C ASP A 275 -10.60 -18.15 -11.36
N PHE A 276 -9.33 -17.80 -11.30
CA PHE A 276 -8.66 -17.12 -12.41
C PHE A 276 -8.41 -18.17 -13.48
N ASP A 277 -9.15 -18.09 -14.57
CA ASP A 277 -8.82 -18.84 -15.77
C ASP A 277 -7.65 -18.18 -16.50
N ILE A 278 -6.46 -18.61 -16.09
CA ILE A 278 -5.19 -18.20 -16.71
C ILE A 278 -5.12 -18.66 -18.16
N SER A 279 -5.78 -19.78 -18.46
CA SER A 279 -5.79 -20.36 -19.78
C SER A 279 -6.36 -19.40 -20.83
N SER A 280 -7.35 -18.59 -20.47
CA SER A 280 -7.95 -17.61 -21.37
C SER A 280 -7.00 -16.46 -21.74
N ILE A 281 -6.16 -15.98 -20.79
CA ILE A 281 -5.21 -14.90 -21.06
C ILE A 281 -4.00 -15.41 -21.83
N ILE A 282 -3.51 -16.62 -21.54
CA ILE A 282 -2.41 -17.25 -22.27
C ILE A 282 -2.88 -17.71 -23.65
N LEU A 283 -4.08 -18.24 -23.79
CA LEU A 283 -4.65 -18.64 -25.08
C LEU A 283 -4.85 -17.45 -26.00
N GLN A 284 -5.37 -16.33 -25.50
CA GLN A 284 -5.49 -15.10 -26.31
C GLN A 284 -4.14 -14.56 -26.78
N ALA A 285 -3.07 -14.75 -26.01
CA ALA A 285 -1.72 -14.33 -26.39
C ALA A 285 -1.00 -15.31 -27.33
N THR A 286 -1.53 -16.53 -27.56
CA THR A 286 -0.90 -17.58 -28.37
C THR A 286 -1.68 -17.96 -29.62
N THR A 287 -2.90 -17.45 -29.81
CA THR A 287 -3.80 -17.79 -30.94
C THR A 287 -3.92 -16.69 -32.00
N GLU A 288 -3.22 -15.59 -31.89
CA GLU A 288 -2.98 -14.59 -32.94
C GLU A 288 -1.46 -14.58 -33.29
#